data_9de464535f5ea5fba4eb7635e0debdbe
#
_entry.id   9de464535f5ea5fba4eb7635e0debdbe
#
_cell.length_a   1.000
_cell.length_b   1.000
_cell.length_c   1.000
_cell.angle_alpha   90.00
_cell.angle_beta   90.00
_cell.angle_gamma   90.00
#
_symmetry.space_group_name_H-M   'P 1'
#
loop_
_entity.id
_entity.type
_entity.pdbx_description
1 polymer ?
#
loop_
_entity_poly.entity_id
_entity_poly.type
_entity_poly.pdbx_seq_one_letter_code
_entity_poly.pdbx_strand_id
1 'polypeptide(L)'
;MAIIATLASIAVPIYMGLMERARIAKAMADIRILESEIAMFELDRTRLPVNLGEINRAVLKDPWDNPYEYLSFAAAGPGWKGKARKDHFLVPLNSTYDLYSKGKNGKSASPLTAQASGDDVIRANHGGYIGLASGY
;
A
#
# COMPACT_ATOMS: atom_id res chain seq x y z
N MET A 1 -39.60 3.89 18.99
CA MET A 1 -38.98 4.62 17.88
C MET A 1 -37.73 5.39 18.32
N ALA A 2 -37.80 6.25 19.36
CA ALA A 2 -36.65 7.04 19.83
C ALA A 2 -35.46 6.18 20.30
N ILE A 3 -35.67 5.03 20.93
CA ILE A 3 -34.62 4.12 21.42
C ILE A 3 -33.84 3.52 20.26
N ILE A 4 -34.50 3.11 19.16
CA ILE A 4 -33.83 2.53 17.98
C ILE A 4 -32.95 3.57 17.30
N ALA A 5 -33.41 4.80 17.14
CA ALA A 5 -32.64 5.89 16.56
C ALA A 5 -31.42 6.22 17.40
N THR A 6 -31.50 6.22 18.72
CA THR A 6 -30.39 6.45 19.64
C THR A 6 -29.33 5.34 19.53
N LEU A 7 -29.75 4.08 19.50
CA LEU A 7 -28.83 2.95 19.32
C LEU A 7 -28.13 2.99 17.96
N ALA A 8 -28.82 3.32 16.87
CA ALA A 8 -28.28 3.44 15.55
C ALA A 8 -27.21 4.56 15.48
N SER A 9 -27.44 5.69 16.16
CA SER A 9 -26.51 6.81 16.18
C SER A 9 -25.17 6.47 16.86
N ILE A 10 -25.14 5.50 17.77
CA ILE A 10 -23.94 4.99 18.43
C ILE A 10 -23.28 3.87 17.61
N ALA A 11 -24.07 2.95 17.07
CA ALA A 11 -23.60 1.76 16.37
C ALA A 11 -22.96 2.08 15.01
N VAL A 12 -23.49 3.02 14.24
CA VAL A 12 -23.00 3.35 12.89
C VAL A 12 -21.57 3.87 12.89
N PRO A 13 -21.14 4.84 13.72
CA PRO A 13 -19.75 5.28 13.76
C PRO A 13 -18.78 4.17 14.16
N ILE A 14 -19.16 3.31 15.12
CA ILE A 14 -18.34 2.16 15.54
C ILE A 14 -18.18 1.16 14.39
N TYR A 15 -19.27 0.85 13.70
CA TYR A 15 -19.26 -0.05 12.55
C TYR A 15 -18.37 0.47 11.42
N MET A 16 -18.45 1.75 11.07
CA MET A 16 -17.62 2.38 10.04
C MET A 16 -16.13 2.34 10.42
N GLY A 17 -15.78 2.55 11.68
CA GLY A 17 -14.42 2.43 12.19
C GLY A 17 -13.88 1.00 12.07
N LEU A 18 -14.70 0.00 12.39
CA LEU A 18 -14.34 -1.42 12.24
C LEU A 18 -14.16 -1.82 10.78
N MET A 19 -15.02 -1.33 9.89
CA MET A 19 -14.91 -1.55 8.45
C MET A 19 -13.62 -0.96 7.87
N GLU A 20 -13.23 0.23 8.29
CA GLU A 20 -12.00 0.86 7.85
C GLU A 20 -10.77 0.08 8.31
N ARG A 21 -10.75 -0.37 9.56
CA ARG A 21 -9.69 -1.26 10.07
C ARG A 21 -9.61 -2.57 9.30
N ALA A 22 -10.75 -3.14 8.92
CA ALA A 22 -10.81 -4.34 8.10
C ALA A 22 -10.23 -4.11 6.70
N ARG A 23 -10.50 -2.97 6.08
CA ARG A 23 -9.93 -2.59 4.80
C ARG A 23 -8.41 -2.43 4.87
N ILE A 24 -7.92 -1.76 5.90
CA ILE A 24 -6.47 -1.60 6.14
C ILE A 24 -5.82 -2.98 6.31
N ALA A 25 -6.39 -3.85 7.12
CA ALA A 25 -5.90 -5.20 7.34
C ALA A 25 -5.88 -6.03 6.04
N LYS A 26 -6.91 -5.90 5.20
CA LYS A 26 -6.96 -6.55 3.90
C LYS A 26 -5.87 -6.03 2.96
N ALA A 27 -5.66 -4.73 2.91
CA ALA A 27 -4.60 -4.13 2.09
C ALA A 27 -3.21 -4.61 2.54
N MET A 28 -2.97 -4.70 3.84
CA MET A 28 -1.73 -5.25 4.40
C MET A 28 -1.53 -6.71 3.99
N ALA A 29 -2.59 -7.53 4.06
CA ALA A 29 -2.55 -8.93 3.64
C ALA A 29 -2.28 -9.06 2.14
N ASP A 30 -2.93 -8.25 1.31
CA ASP A 30 -2.70 -8.23 -0.13
C ASP A 30 -1.25 -7.86 -0.47
N ILE A 31 -0.68 -6.87 0.22
CA ILE A 31 0.72 -6.47 0.01
C ILE A 31 1.67 -7.61 0.39
N ARG A 32 1.41 -8.35 1.47
CA ARG A 32 2.20 -9.54 1.83
C ARG A 32 2.12 -10.63 0.79
N ILE A 33 0.95 -10.87 0.22
CA ILE A 33 0.76 -11.84 -0.86
C ILE A 33 1.54 -11.41 -2.10
N LEU A 34 1.41 -10.14 -2.50
CA LEU A 34 2.15 -9.59 -3.64
C LEU A 34 3.67 -9.68 -3.42
N GLU A 35 4.15 -9.37 -2.22
CA GLU A 35 5.57 -9.50 -1.86
C GLU A 35 6.05 -10.94 -2.03
N SER A 36 5.28 -11.91 -1.56
CA SER A 36 5.58 -13.33 -1.69
C SER A 36 5.63 -13.76 -3.17
N GLU A 37 4.66 -13.34 -3.97
CA GLU A 37 4.61 -13.64 -5.41
C GLU A 37 5.77 -12.99 -6.18
N ILE A 38 6.14 -11.77 -5.81
CA ILE A 38 7.30 -11.08 -6.38
C ILE A 38 8.58 -11.83 -6.04
N ALA A 39 8.74 -12.31 -4.81
CA ALA A 39 9.89 -13.09 -4.40
C ALA A 39 9.97 -14.43 -5.16
N MET A 40 8.86 -15.11 -5.38
CA MET A 40 8.81 -16.33 -6.19
C MET A 40 9.17 -16.05 -7.65
N PHE A 41 8.69 -14.97 -8.21
CA PHE A 41 9.06 -14.55 -9.57
C PHE A 41 10.57 -14.28 -9.68
N GLU A 42 11.15 -13.60 -8.69
CA GLU A 42 12.59 -13.32 -8.65
C GLU A 42 13.41 -14.60 -8.60
N LEU A 43 12.99 -15.58 -7.80
CA LEU A 43 13.64 -16.90 -7.73
C LEU A 43 13.57 -17.66 -9.06
N ASP A 44 12.45 -17.58 -9.76
CA ASP A 44 12.24 -18.28 -11.02
C ASP A 44 12.93 -17.59 -12.20
N ARG A 45 12.89 -16.27 -12.25
CA ARG A 45 13.37 -15.48 -13.38
C ARG A 45 14.70 -14.78 -13.16
N THR A 46 15.28 -14.84 -11.96
CA THR A 46 16.51 -14.17 -11.55
C THR A 46 16.49 -12.64 -11.72
N ARG A 47 15.31 -12.05 -11.78
CA ARG A 47 15.05 -10.61 -11.81
C ARG A 47 13.71 -10.30 -11.17
N LEU A 48 13.53 -9.05 -10.75
CA LEU A 48 12.23 -8.57 -10.30
C LEU A 48 11.26 -8.37 -11.49
N PRO A 49 9.95 -8.50 -11.30
CA PRO A 49 8.99 -8.14 -12.33
C PRO A 49 9.08 -6.64 -12.64
N VAL A 50 8.80 -6.27 -13.89
CA VAL A 50 8.76 -4.87 -14.32
C VAL A 50 7.47 -4.20 -13.85
N ASN A 51 6.39 -4.97 -13.78
CA ASN A 51 5.07 -4.53 -13.33
C ASN A 51 4.30 -5.71 -12.72
N LEU A 52 3.17 -5.41 -12.08
CA LEU A 52 2.33 -6.46 -11.48
C LEU A 52 1.65 -7.37 -12.52
N GLY A 53 1.60 -6.97 -13.78
CA GLY A 53 1.07 -7.81 -14.86
C GLY A 53 1.91 -9.07 -15.09
N GLU A 54 3.21 -9.03 -14.84
CA GLU A 54 4.09 -10.20 -14.99
C GLU A 54 3.81 -11.30 -13.95
N ILE A 55 3.17 -10.96 -12.84
CA ILE A 55 2.71 -11.92 -11.83
C ILE A 55 1.18 -12.12 -11.86
N ASN A 56 0.54 -11.71 -12.96
CA ASN A 56 -0.92 -11.80 -13.16
C ASN A 56 -1.75 -11.06 -12.12
N ARG A 57 -1.26 -9.92 -11.65
CA ARG A 57 -1.93 -9.07 -10.65
C ARG A 57 -2.23 -7.65 -11.14
N ALA A 58 -2.19 -7.42 -12.44
CA ALA A 58 -2.44 -6.10 -13.03
C ALA A 58 -3.83 -5.53 -12.70
N VAL A 59 -4.82 -6.40 -12.50
CA VAL A 59 -6.21 -6.01 -12.22
C VAL A 59 -6.57 -6.06 -10.74
N LEU A 60 -5.65 -6.45 -9.88
CA LEU A 60 -5.89 -6.48 -8.43
C LEU A 60 -6.07 -5.06 -7.90
N LYS A 61 -7.15 -4.84 -7.17
CA LYS A 61 -7.45 -3.56 -6.55
C LYS A 61 -7.44 -3.66 -5.04
N ASP A 62 -7.11 -2.55 -4.40
CA ASP A 62 -7.19 -2.43 -2.96
C ASP A 62 -8.66 -2.33 -2.49
N PRO A 63 -8.92 -2.36 -1.17
CA PRO A 63 -10.29 -2.29 -0.63
C PRO A 63 -11.04 -0.98 -0.93
N TRP A 64 -10.34 0.05 -1.41
CA TRP A 64 -10.93 1.33 -1.81
C TRP A 64 -11.06 1.48 -3.34
N ASP A 65 -10.93 0.34 -4.06
CA ASP A 65 -11.10 0.23 -5.52
C ASP A 65 -10.00 0.93 -6.34
N ASN A 66 -8.83 1.16 -5.77
CA ASN A 66 -7.66 1.67 -6.47
C ASN A 66 -6.68 0.54 -6.79
N PRO A 67 -5.92 0.62 -7.90
CA PRO A 67 -4.88 -0.37 -8.15
C PRO A 67 -3.73 -0.23 -7.14
N TYR A 68 -3.09 -1.35 -6.80
CA TYR A 68 -1.83 -1.30 -6.06
C TYR A 68 -0.73 -0.70 -6.93
N GLU A 69 0.07 0.16 -6.33
CA GLU A 69 1.21 0.78 -7.00
C GLU A 69 2.48 -0.03 -6.77
N TYR A 70 3.17 -0.30 -7.84
CA TYR A 70 4.44 -1.04 -7.84
C TYR A 70 5.46 -0.32 -8.70
N LEU A 71 6.66 -0.14 -8.18
CA LEU A 71 7.78 0.47 -8.89
C LEU A 71 9.04 -0.37 -8.67
N SER A 72 9.50 -1.05 -9.71
CA SER A 72 10.80 -1.70 -9.72
C SER A 72 11.89 -0.67 -10.04
N PHE A 73 12.86 -0.51 -9.16
CA PHE A 73 13.91 0.50 -9.34
C PHE A 73 14.84 0.15 -10.50
N ALA A 74 15.09 -1.13 -10.72
CA ALA A 74 15.88 -1.59 -11.87
C ALA A 74 15.18 -1.27 -13.20
N ALA A 75 13.87 -1.44 -13.28
CA ALA A 75 13.09 -1.13 -14.47
C ALA A 75 12.92 0.38 -14.69
N ALA A 76 12.90 1.17 -13.62
CA ALA A 76 12.78 2.63 -13.68
C ALA A 76 14.05 3.33 -14.18
N GLY A 77 15.20 2.62 -14.17
CA GLY A 77 16.48 3.16 -14.63
C GLY A 77 17.09 4.22 -13.69
N PRO A 78 18.06 5.03 -14.18
CA PRO A 78 18.82 5.95 -13.32
C PRO A 78 17.98 6.98 -12.55
N GLY A 79 16.79 7.30 -13.04
CA GLY A 79 15.89 8.27 -12.39
C GLY A 79 15.01 7.72 -11.27
N TRP A 80 15.18 6.47 -10.85
CA TRP A 80 14.31 5.80 -9.89
C TRP A 80 14.21 6.53 -8.54
N LYS A 81 15.30 7.15 -8.09
CA LYS A 81 15.33 7.85 -6.79
C LYS A 81 14.34 9.00 -6.71
N GLY A 82 14.03 9.65 -7.82
CA GLY A 82 13.01 10.69 -7.86
C GLY A 82 11.58 10.17 -7.76
N LYS A 83 11.35 8.93 -8.14
CA LYS A 83 10.04 8.27 -8.14
C LYS A 83 9.80 7.41 -6.91
N ALA A 84 10.88 7.01 -6.21
CA ALA A 84 10.81 6.13 -5.04
C ALA A 84 10.08 6.80 -3.86
N ARG A 85 9.39 5.99 -3.07
CA ARG A 85 8.81 6.42 -1.79
C ARG A 85 9.94 6.74 -0.81
N LYS A 86 9.74 7.77 -0.01
CA LYS A 86 10.78 8.27 0.89
C LYS A 86 10.24 8.47 2.30
N ASP A 87 11.08 8.13 3.27
CA ASP A 87 10.93 8.61 4.62
C ASP A 87 11.52 10.03 4.65
N HIS A 88 10.69 11.02 4.93
CA HIS A 88 11.04 12.43 4.74
C HIS A 88 11.45 12.72 3.27
N PHE A 89 12.54 13.45 3.01
CA PHE A 89 12.90 13.86 1.65
C PHE A 89 14.07 13.09 1.04
N LEU A 90 14.85 12.39 1.83
CA LEU A 90 16.18 11.93 1.41
C LEU A 90 16.36 10.42 1.41
N VAL A 91 15.58 9.68 2.20
CA VAL A 91 15.82 8.25 2.41
C VAL A 91 14.74 7.42 1.71
N PRO A 92 15.10 6.61 0.68
CA PRO A 92 14.17 5.64 0.11
C PRO A 92 13.74 4.61 1.15
N LEU A 93 12.45 4.21 1.12
CA LEU A 93 11.91 3.19 2.03
C LEU A 93 12.46 1.80 1.76
N ASN A 94 12.78 1.52 0.51
CA ASN A 94 13.26 0.23 0.04
C ASN A 94 14.42 0.43 -0.92
N SER A 95 15.19 -0.63 -1.19
CA SER A 95 16.32 -0.58 -2.11
C SER A 95 16.06 -1.25 -3.46
N THR A 96 14.97 -2.01 -3.59
CA THR A 96 14.69 -2.83 -4.77
C THR A 96 13.41 -2.42 -5.50
N TYR A 97 12.33 -2.28 -4.77
CA TYR A 97 11.05 -1.85 -5.33
C TYR A 97 10.16 -1.24 -4.24
N ASP A 98 9.23 -0.41 -4.67
CA ASP A 98 8.15 0.09 -3.83
C ASP A 98 6.85 -0.65 -4.16
N LEU A 99 6.04 -0.89 -3.14
CA LEU A 99 4.72 -1.52 -3.25
C LEU A 99 3.81 -0.90 -2.19
N TYR A 100 2.70 -0.32 -2.63
CA TYR A 100 1.78 0.35 -1.71
C TYR A 100 0.37 0.50 -2.30
N SER A 101 -0.59 0.77 -1.42
CA SER A 101 -1.93 1.24 -1.74
C SER A 101 -2.02 2.74 -1.47
N LYS A 102 -2.71 3.48 -2.31
CA LYS A 102 -2.99 4.92 -2.11
C LYS A 102 -4.05 5.18 -1.03
N GLY A 103 -4.56 4.14 -0.41
CA GLY A 103 -5.50 4.25 0.69
C GLY A 103 -6.84 4.85 0.31
N LYS A 104 -7.56 5.30 1.34
CA LYS A 104 -8.92 5.80 1.20
C LYS A 104 -9.05 7.02 0.29
N ASN A 105 -8.08 7.94 0.32
CA ASN A 105 -8.14 9.16 -0.48
C ASN A 105 -7.74 8.97 -1.96
N GLY A 106 -7.14 7.81 -2.31
CA GLY A 106 -6.68 7.51 -3.66
C GLY A 106 -5.52 8.40 -4.15
N LYS A 107 -4.89 9.16 -3.26
CA LYS A 107 -3.81 10.10 -3.57
C LYS A 107 -2.56 9.74 -2.78
N SER A 108 -1.41 10.05 -3.34
CA SER A 108 -0.13 9.78 -2.70
C SER A 108 0.94 10.74 -3.22
N ALA A 109 1.94 10.99 -2.39
CA ALA A 109 3.14 11.72 -2.75
C ALA A 109 4.39 10.95 -2.30
N SER A 110 5.54 11.20 -2.92
CA SER A 110 6.77 10.44 -2.62
C SER A 110 7.19 10.50 -1.15
N PRO A 111 7.19 11.64 -0.43
CA PRO A 111 7.46 11.67 1.00
C PRO A 111 6.27 11.12 1.81
N LEU A 112 6.52 10.24 2.77
CA LEU A 112 5.47 9.73 3.67
C LEU A 112 4.90 10.82 4.58
N THR A 113 5.66 11.88 4.81
CA THR A 113 5.22 13.04 5.60
C THR A 113 4.21 13.93 4.88
N ALA A 114 4.03 13.73 3.57
CA ALA A 114 3.03 14.48 2.82
C ALA A 114 1.62 14.08 3.28
N GLN A 115 0.73 15.07 3.41
CA GLN A 115 -0.65 14.84 3.84
C GLN A 115 -1.39 13.83 2.95
N ALA A 116 -1.11 13.85 1.64
CA ALA A 116 -1.71 12.92 0.69
C ALA A 116 -1.30 11.46 0.92
N SER A 117 -0.18 11.21 1.61
CA SER A 117 0.37 9.88 1.84
C SER A 117 -0.02 9.27 3.19
N GLY A 118 -0.65 10.04 4.08
CA GLY A 118 -0.89 9.62 5.46
C GLY A 118 -1.76 8.37 5.60
N ASP A 119 -2.68 8.15 4.67
CA ASP A 119 -3.58 7.00 4.63
C ASP A 119 -3.11 5.87 3.69
N ASP A 120 -1.93 6.01 3.08
CA ASP A 120 -1.34 4.95 2.26
C ASP A 120 -1.04 3.72 3.12
N VAL A 121 -1.25 2.54 2.55
CA VAL A 121 -0.75 1.28 3.13
C VAL A 121 0.53 0.91 2.38
N ILE A 122 1.65 0.89 3.08
CA ILE A 122 2.99 0.82 2.49
C ILE A 122 3.75 -0.44 2.90
N ARG A 123 4.69 -0.82 2.05
CA ARG A 123 5.79 -1.72 2.38
C ARG A 123 7.06 -0.89 2.59
N ALA A 124 7.74 -1.09 3.71
CA ALA A 124 8.97 -0.40 4.03
C ALA A 124 9.99 -1.38 4.66
N ASN A 125 11.25 -0.97 4.77
CA ASN A 125 12.31 -1.80 5.33
C ASN A 125 12.39 -3.19 4.68
N HIS A 126 12.26 -3.28 3.37
CA HIS A 126 12.30 -4.55 2.62
C HIS A 126 11.26 -5.58 3.09
N GLY A 127 10.10 -5.11 3.54
CA GLY A 127 9.04 -5.95 4.07
C GLY A 127 9.05 -6.09 5.60
N GLY A 128 10.00 -5.48 6.29
CA GLY A 128 10.04 -5.43 7.75
C GLY A 128 8.90 -4.62 8.36
N TYR A 129 8.33 -3.71 7.59
CA TYR A 129 7.13 -2.96 7.95
C TYR A 129 6.11 -3.01 6.81
N ILE A 130 4.89 -3.40 7.12
CA ILE A 130 3.72 -3.27 6.25
C ILE A 130 2.58 -2.70 7.09
N GLY A 131 2.09 -1.53 6.73
CA GLY A 131 1.04 -0.84 7.47
C GLY A 131 0.81 0.57 6.94
N LEU A 132 0.07 1.36 7.71
CA LEU A 132 -0.19 2.75 7.37
C LEU A 132 1.10 3.58 7.35
N ALA A 133 1.23 4.45 6.36
CA ALA A 133 2.36 5.38 6.27
C ALA A 133 2.44 6.30 7.50
N SER A 134 1.30 6.70 8.07
CA SER A 134 1.25 7.51 9.29
C SER A 134 1.77 6.80 10.53
N GLY A 135 1.90 5.47 10.51
CA GLY A 135 2.44 4.67 11.60
C GLY A 135 3.92 4.28 11.46
N TYR A 136 4.56 4.69 10.36
CA TYR A 136 5.96 4.36 10.08
C TYR A 136 6.97 5.28 10.75
#